data_e781957179613a32c4ecb97ddf632278
#
_entry.id   e781957179613a32c4ecb97ddf632278
#
_cell.length_a   1.000
_cell.length_b   1.000
_cell.length_c   1.000
_cell.angle_alpha   90.00
_cell.angle_beta   90.00
_cell.angle_gamma   90.00
#
_symmetry.space_group_name_H-M   'P 1'
#
loop_
_entity.id
_entity.type
_entity.pdbx_description
1 polymer ?
#
loop_
_entity_poly.entity_id
_entity_poly.type
_entity_poly.pdbx_seq_one_letter_code
_entity_poly.pdbx_strand_id
1 'polypeptide(L)'
;MSNRRLSKHRVHERAVKPGRKLSLRRLSACVGLSLGAIVLAVAVLIFVFGGVILNGFGKAKAERAFAEAHPGYALRIGELNYTVGANRLVAQSVTLSATNSTLKVGRVSLTGVRWGRLFWGKAALADVLAKATLDATNLDVKFPQAYYGIRCARLRASVPGSTLIAEETELRTLVGDEEFFASHDFRTTRFHVVVPECRMSGLAYGELLQGKSYRARSVHFSRLSLDALVNRDKSVKPFAKSPLMVHEALAAIRQPLQVDSLSITNGDLRYCERVVVGADPGVLTFGAVSLSVEGIANQDEVSAALHLRGQGDLMNAGTMKVLMTIPVASPDFSLHYSGSLSAMDLTRLDAFLNIAEHTRIKSGSAQEVAFEIDVAAGHARGRVRAIYKDLEMALLDKQSGSEKGLADRV
;
A
#
# COMPACT_ATOMS: atom_id res chain seq x y z
N MET A 1 23.38 64.89 28.14
CA MET A 1 24.28 63.75 27.98
C MET A 1 23.79 62.64 28.88
N SER A 2 23.07 61.67 28.32
CA SER A 2 22.71 60.44 29.05
C SER A 2 22.60 59.28 28.06
N ASN A 3 23.60 58.41 28.11
CA ASN A 3 23.70 57.20 27.31
C ASN A 3 22.78 56.12 27.89
N ARG A 4 21.71 55.75 27.22
CA ARG A 4 20.95 54.51 27.50
C ARG A 4 21.53 53.36 26.66
N ARG A 5 22.19 52.41 27.33
CA ARG A 5 22.60 51.10 26.79
C ARG A 5 21.37 50.22 26.55
N LEU A 6 21.19 49.80 25.28
CA LEU A 6 20.22 48.82 24.90
C LEU A 6 20.79 47.40 25.22
N SER A 7 20.12 46.73 26.12
CA SER A 7 20.37 45.34 26.49
C SER A 7 19.92 44.43 25.32
N LYS A 8 20.85 43.71 24.71
CA LYS A 8 20.55 42.65 23.73
C LYS A 8 20.08 41.41 24.46
N HIS A 9 18.78 41.14 24.46
CA HIS A 9 18.26 39.82 24.79
C HIS A 9 18.64 38.81 23.72
N ARG A 10 19.54 37.89 24.02
CA ARG A 10 19.79 36.66 23.24
C ARG A 10 18.62 35.72 23.47
N VAL A 11 17.79 35.57 22.44
CA VAL A 11 16.83 34.47 22.35
C VAL A 11 17.62 33.19 22.10
N HIS A 12 17.62 32.29 23.06
CA HIS A 12 18.12 30.93 22.90
C HIS A 12 17.17 30.17 21.96
N GLU A 13 17.54 30.06 20.69
CA GLU A 13 16.97 29.09 19.77
C GLU A 13 17.24 27.67 20.31
N ARG A 14 16.23 27.07 20.92
CA ARG A 14 16.26 25.60 21.17
C ARG A 14 16.17 24.92 19.80
N ALA A 15 17.26 24.30 19.38
CA ALA A 15 17.30 23.41 18.22
C ALA A 15 16.25 22.28 18.40
N VAL A 16 15.15 22.42 17.70
CA VAL A 16 14.13 21.36 17.58
C VAL A 16 14.76 20.22 16.79
N LYS A 17 15.01 19.09 17.45
CA LYS A 17 15.44 17.86 16.78
C LYS A 17 14.49 17.53 15.63
N PRO A 18 15.01 17.23 14.41
CA PRO A 18 14.14 16.95 13.26
C PRO A 18 13.32 15.70 13.54
N GLY A 19 12.01 15.87 13.76
CA GLY A 19 11.06 14.79 13.91
C GLY A 19 11.13 13.84 12.71
N ARG A 20 11.29 12.54 12.96
CA ARG A 20 11.38 11.47 11.97
C ARG A 20 10.19 11.55 11.00
N LYS A 21 10.46 11.69 9.72
CA LYS A 21 9.48 11.73 8.63
C LYS A 21 8.79 10.38 8.48
N LEU A 22 7.63 10.20 9.09
CA LEU A 22 6.69 9.10 8.83
C LEU A 22 5.78 9.54 7.68
N SER A 23 6.12 9.19 6.45
CA SER A 23 5.37 9.54 5.25
C SER A 23 4.83 8.26 4.59
N LEU A 24 3.87 8.39 3.68
CA LEU A 24 3.41 7.33 2.75
C LEU A 24 4.56 6.56 2.09
N ARG A 25 5.76 7.14 1.96
CA ARG A 25 7.02 6.43 1.65
C ARG A 25 7.26 5.20 2.52
N ARG A 26 6.72 5.16 3.75
CA ARG A 26 6.85 3.99 4.62
C ARG A 26 5.74 2.98 4.39
N LEU A 27 4.57 3.39 3.92
CA LEU A 27 3.49 2.44 3.63
C LEU A 27 3.76 1.69 2.31
N SER A 28 4.16 2.38 1.24
CA SER A 28 4.60 1.72 0.00
C SER A 28 5.90 0.92 0.22
N ALA A 29 6.81 1.43 1.05
CA ALA A 29 7.98 0.68 1.52
C ALA A 29 7.57 -0.49 2.43
N CYS A 30 6.53 -0.37 3.25
CA CYS A 30 6.04 -1.46 4.09
C CYS A 30 5.36 -2.56 3.28
N VAL A 31 4.56 -2.25 2.27
CA VAL A 31 3.93 -3.26 1.38
C VAL A 31 4.98 -3.90 0.47
N GLY A 32 5.90 -3.13 -0.11
CA GLY A 32 7.02 -3.63 -0.90
C GLY A 32 8.06 -4.37 -0.03
N LEU A 33 8.35 -3.88 1.18
CA LEU A 33 9.22 -4.55 2.15
C LEU A 33 8.59 -5.82 2.72
N SER A 34 7.26 -5.91 2.89
CA SER A 34 6.64 -7.12 3.40
C SER A 34 6.62 -8.23 2.36
N LEU A 35 6.34 -7.93 1.09
CA LEU A 35 6.50 -8.91 0.02
C LEU A 35 7.98 -9.27 -0.18
N GLY A 36 8.86 -8.29 -0.18
CA GLY A 36 10.31 -8.46 -0.23
C GLY A 36 10.87 -9.20 1.00
N ALA A 37 10.36 -8.94 2.21
CA ALA A 37 10.76 -9.63 3.43
C ALA A 37 10.25 -11.09 3.47
N ILE A 38 9.06 -11.37 2.94
CA ILE A 38 8.57 -12.73 2.79
C ILE A 38 9.43 -13.50 1.78
N VAL A 39 9.73 -12.90 0.63
CA VAL A 39 10.61 -13.50 -0.39
C VAL A 39 12.03 -13.65 0.14
N LEU A 40 12.56 -12.66 0.84
CA LEU A 40 13.87 -12.70 1.49
C LEU A 40 13.91 -13.76 2.60
N ALA A 41 12.88 -13.84 3.46
CA ALA A 41 12.78 -14.86 4.49
C ALA A 41 12.75 -16.27 3.90
N VAL A 42 12.05 -16.45 2.77
CA VAL A 42 12.04 -17.70 2.02
C VAL A 42 13.41 -18.01 1.39
N ALA A 43 14.04 -17.04 0.73
CA ALA A 43 15.37 -17.20 0.14
C ALA A 43 16.40 -17.52 1.22
N VAL A 44 16.30 -16.87 2.37
CA VAL A 44 17.18 -17.10 3.51
C VAL A 44 16.92 -18.45 4.17
N LEU A 45 15.66 -18.85 4.37
CA LEU A 45 15.31 -20.19 4.84
C LEU A 45 15.95 -21.25 3.93
N ILE A 46 15.88 -21.09 2.63
CA ILE A 46 16.47 -22.00 1.67
C ILE A 46 18.00 -22.03 1.78
N PHE A 47 18.64 -20.88 1.86
CA PHE A 47 20.10 -20.77 1.90
C PHE A 47 20.66 -21.35 3.22
N VAL A 48 20.02 -21.05 4.34
CA VAL A 48 20.45 -21.53 5.67
C VAL A 48 20.19 -23.01 5.82
N PHE A 49 19.03 -23.52 5.37
CA PHE A 49 18.69 -24.93 5.49
C PHE A 49 19.49 -25.82 4.56
N GLY A 50 19.93 -25.31 3.44
CA GLY A 50 20.84 -26.02 2.57
C GLY A 50 22.09 -26.54 3.30
N GLY A 51 22.76 -25.70 4.09
CA GLY A 51 23.95 -26.07 4.85
C GLY A 51 23.72 -26.97 6.07
N VAL A 52 22.51 -26.95 6.63
CA VAL A 52 22.20 -27.64 7.90
C VAL A 52 21.75 -29.08 7.71
N ILE A 53 21.04 -29.37 6.63
CA ILE A 53 20.47 -30.72 6.37
C ILE A 53 21.56 -31.78 6.21
N LEU A 54 22.69 -31.46 5.55
CA LEU A 54 23.77 -32.41 5.28
C LEU A 54 24.65 -32.70 6.48
N ASN A 55 24.71 -31.83 7.48
CA ASN A 55 25.64 -31.99 8.60
C ASN A 55 24.99 -32.53 9.87
N GLY A 56 23.76 -33.05 9.81
CA GLY A 56 23.08 -33.67 10.96
C GLY A 56 22.84 -32.75 12.16
N PHE A 57 22.98 -31.44 11.99
CA PHE A 57 22.84 -30.45 13.04
C PHE A 57 21.60 -29.57 12.82
N GLY A 58 20.61 -29.75 13.66
CA GLY A 58 19.31 -29.15 13.54
C GLY A 58 19.25 -27.61 13.66
N LYS A 59 18.09 -27.16 14.00
CA LYS A 59 17.54 -25.83 14.22
C LYS A 59 18.55 -24.78 14.73
N ALA A 60 19.31 -25.07 15.80
CA ALA A 60 20.23 -24.10 16.42
C ALA A 60 21.38 -23.64 15.51
N LYS A 61 21.87 -24.53 14.64
CA LYS A 61 22.93 -24.15 13.67
C LYS A 61 22.36 -23.29 12.54
N ALA A 62 21.12 -23.57 12.10
CA ALA A 62 20.42 -22.74 11.13
C ALA A 62 20.19 -21.32 11.64
N GLU A 63 19.67 -21.19 12.86
CA GLU A 63 19.42 -19.90 13.51
C GLU A 63 20.73 -19.09 13.66
N ARG A 64 21.83 -19.76 14.06
CA ARG A 64 23.14 -19.13 14.22
C ARG A 64 23.75 -18.69 12.90
N ALA A 65 23.77 -19.58 11.88
CA ALA A 65 24.30 -19.26 10.56
C ALA A 65 23.52 -18.12 9.89
N PHE A 66 22.20 -18.05 10.14
CA PHE A 66 21.39 -16.93 9.68
C PHE A 66 21.77 -15.61 10.35
N ALA A 67 21.93 -15.60 11.68
CA ALA A 67 22.32 -14.42 12.43
C ALA A 67 23.70 -13.88 12.02
N GLU A 68 24.65 -14.79 11.72
CA GLU A 68 25.98 -14.44 11.21
C GLU A 68 25.93 -13.83 9.79
N ALA A 69 25.09 -14.39 8.91
CA ALA A 69 24.94 -13.90 7.55
C ALA A 69 24.12 -12.59 7.44
N HIS A 70 23.23 -12.33 8.40
CA HIS A 70 22.33 -11.18 8.39
C HIS A 70 22.33 -10.45 9.74
N PRO A 71 23.35 -9.66 10.03
CA PRO A 71 23.42 -8.86 11.27
C PRO A 71 22.20 -7.93 11.38
N GLY A 72 21.54 -7.93 12.53
CA GLY A 72 20.31 -7.15 12.77
C GLY A 72 19.00 -7.91 12.57
N TYR A 73 19.07 -9.18 12.15
CA TYR A 73 17.92 -10.09 12.09
C TYR A 73 18.13 -11.27 13.04
N ALA A 74 17.04 -11.69 13.70
CA ALA A 74 17.04 -12.89 14.54
C ALA A 74 15.99 -13.87 14.00
N LEU A 75 16.43 -15.06 13.58
CA LEU A 75 15.58 -16.15 13.15
C LEU A 75 15.37 -17.14 14.30
N ARG A 76 14.12 -17.55 14.54
CA ARG A 76 13.77 -18.64 15.44
C ARG A 76 12.83 -19.59 14.72
N ILE A 77 13.06 -20.91 14.87
CA ILE A 77 12.27 -21.96 14.24
C ILE A 77 11.80 -22.89 15.35
N GLY A 78 10.51 -23.13 15.45
CA GLY A 78 9.92 -24.10 16.41
C GLY A 78 10.35 -25.52 16.05
N GLU A 79 9.91 -26.03 14.94
CA GLU A 79 10.21 -27.37 14.43
C GLU A 79 10.75 -27.31 13.02
N LEU A 80 11.64 -28.24 12.68
CA LEU A 80 12.21 -28.39 11.37
C LEU A 80 12.29 -29.86 11.00
N ASN A 81 11.63 -30.25 9.91
CA ASN A 81 11.60 -31.61 9.42
C ASN A 81 11.92 -31.66 7.92
N TYR A 82 12.80 -32.60 7.54
CA TYR A 82 13.09 -32.86 6.13
C TYR A 82 12.79 -34.31 5.76
N THR A 83 11.95 -34.48 4.74
CA THR A 83 11.57 -35.79 4.19
C THR A 83 12.33 -36.04 2.91
N VAL A 84 13.34 -36.91 2.94
CA VAL A 84 14.24 -37.19 1.82
C VAL A 84 13.48 -37.72 0.59
N GLY A 85 12.62 -38.71 0.76
CA GLY A 85 11.88 -39.32 -0.36
C GLY A 85 10.95 -38.35 -1.10
N ALA A 86 10.40 -37.37 -0.39
CA ALA A 86 9.52 -36.35 -0.96
C ALA A 86 10.28 -35.06 -1.34
N ASN A 87 11.58 -34.98 -1.04
CA ASN A 87 12.40 -33.76 -1.17
C ASN A 87 11.66 -32.54 -0.60
N ARG A 88 11.08 -32.69 0.61
CA ARG A 88 10.23 -31.71 1.27
C ARG A 88 10.85 -31.26 2.59
N LEU A 89 11.05 -29.96 2.73
CA LEU A 89 11.40 -29.29 3.97
C LEU A 89 10.15 -28.65 4.57
N VAL A 90 9.88 -28.90 5.84
CA VAL A 90 8.78 -28.29 6.59
C VAL A 90 9.36 -27.62 7.83
N ALA A 91 9.08 -26.33 7.99
CA ALA A 91 9.36 -25.59 9.22
C ALA A 91 8.04 -25.10 9.84
N GLN A 92 7.96 -25.16 11.17
CA GLN A 92 6.80 -24.71 11.92
C GLN A 92 7.20 -23.64 12.94
N SER A 93 6.27 -22.75 13.24
CA SER A 93 6.45 -21.65 14.20
C SER A 93 7.71 -20.84 13.92
N VAL A 94 7.87 -20.39 12.67
CA VAL A 94 9.02 -19.59 12.25
C VAL A 94 8.79 -18.14 12.66
N THR A 95 9.77 -17.55 13.34
CA THR A 95 9.77 -16.12 13.70
C THR A 95 11.03 -15.46 13.19
N LEU A 96 10.90 -14.39 12.42
CA LEU A 96 11.97 -13.53 11.99
C LEU A 96 11.76 -12.14 12.61
N SER A 97 12.69 -11.69 13.41
CA SER A 97 12.64 -10.38 14.07
C SER A 97 13.76 -9.49 13.56
N ALA A 98 13.43 -8.23 13.29
CA ALA A 98 14.35 -7.16 13.02
C ALA A 98 14.02 -5.97 13.94
N THR A 99 14.87 -4.94 13.96
CA THR A 99 14.70 -3.76 14.83
C THR A 99 13.31 -3.11 14.72
N ASN A 100 12.71 -3.12 13.52
CA ASN A 100 11.47 -2.39 13.22
C ASN A 100 10.34 -3.29 12.71
N SER A 101 10.54 -4.59 12.66
CA SER A 101 9.54 -5.52 12.13
C SER A 101 9.67 -6.91 12.72
N THR A 102 8.56 -7.62 12.76
CA THR A 102 8.51 -9.02 13.14
C THR A 102 7.63 -9.77 12.15
N LEU A 103 8.13 -10.87 11.58
CA LEU A 103 7.38 -11.82 10.77
C LEU A 103 7.22 -13.11 11.56
N LYS A 104 5.99 -13.58 11.68
CA LYS A 104 5.66 -14.92 12.19
C LYS A 104 5.01 -15.72 11.08
N VAL A 105 5.40 -16.98 10.94
CA VAL A 105 4.81 -17.92 9.99
C VAL A 105 4.46 -19.20 10.74
N GLY A 106 3.22 -19.65 10.65
CA GLY A 106 2.78 -20.85 11.34
C GLY A 106 3.45 -22.09 10.76
N ARG A 107 3.42 -22.24 9.45
CA ARG A 107 4.05 -23.36 8.75
C ARG A 107 4.59 -22.92 7.39
N VAL A 108 5.77 -23.41 7.02
CA VAL A 108 6.36 -23.28 5.70
C VAL A 108 6.71 -24.66 5.18
N SER A 109 6.26 -25.00 3.98
CA SER A 109 6.63 -26.21 3.26
C SER A 109 7.33 -25.82 1.96
N LEU A 110 8.53 -26.33 1.75
CA LEU A 110 9.36 -26.10 0.57
C LEU A 110 9.68 -27.43 -0.11
N THR A 111 9.40 -27.54 -1.40
CA THR A 111 9.67 -28.75 -2.18
C THR A 111 10.44 -28.40 -3.46
N GLY A 112 11.03 -29.41 -4.11
CA GLY A 112 11.70 -29.26 -5.40
C GLY A 112 13.05 -28.55 -5.37
N VAL A 113 13.65 -28.33 -4.20
CA VAL A 113 14.96 -27.73 -4.06
C VAL A 113 16.04 -28.69 -4.52
N ARG A 114 16.97 -28.22 -5.35
CA ARG A 114 18.11 -29.02 -5.83
C ARG A 114 19.28 -28.97 -4.84
N TRP A 115 19.13 -29.66 -3.70
CA TRP A 115 20.10 -29.65 -2.60
C TRP A 115 21.51 -30.03 -3.06
N GLY A 116 21.65 -31.02 -3.93
CA GLY A 116 22.96 -31.43 -4.44
C GLY A 116 23.74 -30.30 -5.12
N ARG A 117 23.07 -29.39 -5.85
CA ARG A 117 23.72 -28.22 -6.46
C ARG A 117 24.16 -27.20 -5.45
N LEU A 118 23.46 -27.10 -4.32
CA LEU A 118 23.82 -26.19 -3.24
C LEU A 118 25.11 -26.62 -2.54
N PHE A 119 25.35 -27.94 -2.44
CA PHE A 119 26.46 -28.49 -1.64
C PHE A 119 27.74 -28.78 -2.44
N TRP A 120 27.58 -29.25 -3.65
CA TRP A 120 28.75 -29.67 -4.49
C TRP A 120 29.11 -28.69 -5.60
N GLY A 121 28.43 -27.54 -5.66
CA GLY A 121 28.68 -26.56 -6.72
C GLY A 121 28.60 -25.12 -6.25
N LYS A 122 29.27 -24.23 -6.99
CA LYS A 122 29.04 -22.76 -6.89
C LYS A 122 27.78 -22.38 -7.68
N ALA A 123 26.65 -23.08 -7.46
CA ALA A 123 25.42 -22.82 -8.21
C ALA A 123 24.77 -21.53 -7.70
N ALA A 124 24.26 -20.73 -8.63
CA ALA A 124 23.45 -19.57 -8.27
C ALA A 124 22.16 -20.01 -7.56
N LEU A 125 21.67 -19.21 -6.62
CA LEU A 125 20.43 -19.51 -5.88
C LEU A 125 19.24 -19.79 -6.82
N ALA A 126 19.16 -19.08 -7.94
CA ALA A 126 18.14 -19.31 -8.97
C ALA A 126 18.17 -20.74 -9.53
N ASP A 127 19.36 -21.33 -9.73
CA ASP A 127 19.49 -22.70 -10.23
C ASP A 127 19.08 -23.74 -9.19
N VAL A 128 19.38 -23.47 -7.92
CA VAL A 128 19.00 -24.33 -6.78
C VAL A 128 17.49 -24.39 -6.66
N LEU A 129 16.81 -23.25 -6.87
CA LEU A 129 15.38 -23.07 -6.71
C LEU A 129 14.56 -23.26 -7.99
N ALA A 130 15.18 -23.53 -9.13
CA ALA A 130 14.50 -23.57 -10.43
C ALA A 130 13.27 -24.51 -10.49
N LYS A 131 13.21 -25.52 -9.61
CA LYS A 131 12.05 -26.43 -9.46
C LYS A 131 11.31 -26.27 -8.12
N ALA A 132 11.64 -25.23 -7.37
CA ALA A 132 11.09 -25.05 -6.03
C ALA A 132 9.63 -24.59 -6.05
N THR A 133 8.86 -25.13 -5.11
CA THR A 133 7.55 -24.61 -4.74
C THR A 133 7.50 -24.37 -3.24
N LEU A 134 6.86 -23.28 -2.86
CA LEU A 134 6.65 -22.86 -1.47
C LEU A 134 5.17 -22.85 -1.16
N ASP A 135 4.81 -23.31 0.02
CA ASP A 135 3.48 -23.18 0.62
C ASP A 135 3.67 -22.73 2.08
N ALA A 136 3.24 -21.54 2.41
CA ALA A 136 3.33 -20.97 3.75
C ALA A 136 1.94 -20.59 4.26
N THR A 137 1.68 -20.82 5.54
CA THR A 137 0.39 -20.55 6.18
C THR A 137 0.54 -19.74 7.45
N ASN A 138 -0.49 -18.94 7.76
CA ASN A 138 -0.57 -18.10 8.95
C ASN A 138 0.61 -17.13 9.07
N LEU A 139 0.76 -16.30 8.05
CA LEU A 139 1.76 -15.23 8.05
C LEU A 139 1.21 -14.03 8.82
N ASP A 140 1.99 -13.49 9.74
CA ASP A 140 1.69 -12.26 10.49
C ASP A 140 2.95 -11.39 10.53
N VAL A 141 2.93 -10.26 9.81
CA VAL A 141 4.01 -9.27 9.78
C VAL A 141 3.57 -8.06 10.58
N LYS A 142 4.41 -7.58 11.48
CA LYS A 142 4.13 -6.38 12.28
C LYS A 142 5.21 -5.34 12.08
N PHE A 143 4.79 -4.09 11.92
CA PHE A 143 5.61 -2.89 11.84
C PHE A 143 5.22 -1.94 12.99
N PRO A 144 5.68 -2.17 14.23
CA PRO A 144 5.22 -1.42 15.39
C PRO A 144 5.40 0.09 15.27
N GLN A 145 6.52 0.54 14.67
CA GLN A 145 6.81 1.96 14.49
C GLN A 145 5.89 2.66 13.45
N ALA A 146 5.26 1.89 12.57
CA ALA A 146 4.30 2.38 11.60
C ALA A 146 2.86 2.16 12.06
N TYR A 147 2.66 1.46 13.17
CA TYR A 147 1.36 1.02 13.68
C TYR A 147 0.58 0.12 12.71
N TYR A 148 1.25 -0.58 11.78
CA TYR A 148 0.63 -1.48 10.82
C TYR A 148 1.05 -2.92 10.98
N GLY A 149 0.15 -3.81 10.58
CA GLY A 149 0.41 -5.24 10.43
C GLY A 149 -0.21 -5.79 9.16
N ILE A 150 0.39 -6.87 8.64
CA ILE A 150 -0.12 -7.61 7.48
C ILE A 150 -0.33 -9.05 7.92
N ARG A 151 -1.52 -9.58 7.71
CA ARG A 151 -1.82 -11.01 7.85
C ARG A 151 -2.05 -11.60 6.48
N CYS A 152 -1.65 -12.86 6.29
CA CYS A 152 -1.96 -13.64 5.11
C CYS A 152 -2.21 -15.09 5.56
N ALA A 153 -3.36 -15.62 5.24
CA ALA A 153 -3.69 -16.98 5.67
C ALA A 153 -2.82 -18.01 4.94
N ARG A 154 -2.61 -17.81 3.63
CA ARG A 154 -1.80 -18.71 2.83
C ARG A 154 -1.06 -17.99 1.72
N LEU A 155 0.20 -18.32 1.54
CA LEU A 155 1.07 -17.86 0.46
C LEU A 155 1.63 -19.06 -0.29
N ARG A 156 1.38 -19.14 -1.58
CA ARG A 156 1.93 -20.17 -2.46
C ARG A 156 2.79 -19.53 -3.54
N ALA A 157 4.00 -20.04 -3.73
CA ALA A 157 4.90 -19.61 -4.79
C ALA A 157 5.38 -20.81 -5.57
N SER A 158 5.43 -20.68 -6.90
CA SER A 158 5.94 -21.70 -7.81
C SER A 158 6.95 -21.09 -8.76
N VAL A 159 8.21 -21.43 -8.58
CA VAL A 159 9.28 -20.97 -9.48
C VAL A 159 9.08 -21.51 -10.89
N PRO A 160 8.83 -22.83 -11.10
CA PRO A 160 8.58 -23.34 -12.45
C PRO A 160 7.31 -22.78 -13.10
N GLY A 161 6.30 -22.43 -12.29
CA GLY A 161 5.06 -21.79 -12.78
C GLY A 161 5.17 -20.27 -12.92
N SER A 162 6.26 -19.67 -12.45
CA SER A 162 6.42 -18.20 -12.39
C SER A 162 5.22 -17.50 -11.73
N THR A 163 4.65 -18.12 -10.66
CA THR A 163 3.43 -17.63 -9.99
C THR A 163 3.61 -17.46 -8.51
N LEU A 164 2.90 -16.46 -7.96
CA LEU A 164 2.71 -16.27 -6.52
C LEU A 164 1.22 -16.02 -6.27
N ILE A 165 0.65 -16.71 -5.27
CA ILE A 165 -0.75 -16.55 -4.86
C ILE A 165 -0.77 -16.29 -3.37
N ALA A 166 -1.39 -15.19 -2.97
CA ALA A 166 -1.64 -14.85 -1.58
C ALA A 166 -3.16 -14.86 -1.32
N GLU A 167 -3.57 -15.59 -0.30
CA GLU A 167 -4.98 -15.79 0.05
C GLU A 167 -5.27 -15.17 1.43
N GLU A 168 -6.45 -14.55 1.58
CA GLU A 168 -6.91 -13.91 2.82
C GLU A 168 -5.84 -12.95 3.38
N THR A 169 -5.43 -11.98 2.56
CA THR A 169 -4.44 -10.99 2.97
C THR A 169 -5.14 -9.74 3.53
N GLU A 170 -4.71 -9.30 4.71
CA GLU A 170 -5.23 -8.13 5.39
C GLU A 170 -4.09 -7.18 5.82
N LEU A 171 -4.13 -5.93 5.35
CA LEU A 171 -3.36 -4.83 5.92
C LEU A 171 -4.24 -4.09 6.91
N ARG A 172 -3.81 -3.98 8.16
CA ARG A 172 -4.57 -3.34 9.25
C ARG A 172 -3.66 -2.56 10.18
N THR A 173 -4.25 -1.63 10.93
CA THR A 173 -3.54 -1.02 12.05
C THR A 173 -3.40 -2.01 13.21
N LEU A 174 -2.33 -1.86 13.99
CA LEU A 174 -2.08 -2.64 15.21
C LEU A 174 -2.82 -2.09 16.42
N VAL A 175 -3.35 -0.89 16.32
CA VAL A 175 -4.07 -0.14 17.36
C VAL A 175 -5.40 0.39 16.79
N GLY A 176 -6.29 0.83 17.65
CA GLY A 176 -7.56 1.47 17.23
C GLY A 176 -7.34 2.80 16.53
N ASP A 177 -8.37 3.29 15.82
CA ASP A 177 -8.30 4.53 15.03
C ASP A 177 -7.91 5.74 15.88
N GLU A 178 -8.46 5.89 17.08
CA GLU A 178 -8.15 7.02 17.96
C GLU A 178 -6.67 7.02 18.39
N GLU A 179 -6.14 5.87 18.80
CA GLU A 179 -4.74 5.73 19.18
C GLU A 179 -3.82 5.93 17.97
N PHE A 180 -4.22 5.39 16.80
CA PHE A 180 -3.48 5.59 15.55
C PHE A 180 -3.36 7.08 15.20
N PHE A 181 -4.48 7.81 15.23
CA PHE A 181 -4.45 9.24 14.92
C PHE A 181 -3.79 10.07 16.03
N ALA A 182 -3.94 9.69 17.32
CA ALA A 182 -3.26 10.36 18.41
C ALA A 182 -1.74 10.29 18.29
N SER A 183 -1.21 9.19 17.75
CA SER A 183 0.25 9.00 17.55
C SER A 183 0.87 9.84 16.44
N HIS A 184 0.07 10.59 15.67
CA HIS A 184 0.51 11.45 14.57
C HIS A 184 0.20 12.92 14.89
N ASP A 185 1.19 13.81 14.77
CA ASP A 185 1.03 15.24 15.02
C ASP A 185 0.21 15.97 13.96
N PHE A 186 0.18 15.44 12.75
CA PHE A 186 -0.42 16.07 11.57
C PHE A 186 -1.45 15.16 10.91
N ARG A 187 -2.23 15.76 10.01
CA ARG A 187 -3.19 15.04 9.17
C ARG A 187 -2.52 13.82 8.51
N THR A 188 -3.16 12.68 8.66
CA THR A 188 -2.71 11.41 8.08
C THR A 188 -3.91 10.59 7.62
N THR A 189 -3.65 9.54 6.86
CA THR A 189 -4.67 8.60 6.40
C THR A 189 -4.39 7.23 6.99
N ARG A 190 -5.40 6.64 7.61
CA ARG A 190 -5.40 5.25 8.01
C ARG A 190 -5.93 4.42 6.84
N PHE A 191 -5.24 3.33 6.52
CA PHE A 191 -5.66 2.36 5.53
C PHE A 191 -6.00 1.03 6.19
N HIS A 192 -7.08 0.41 5.73
CA HIS A 192 -7.40 -0.98 6.00
C HIS A 192 -7.70 -1.63 4.65
N VAL A 193 -6.99 -2.72 4.32
CA VAL A 193 -7.10 -3.38 3.01
C VAL A 193 -7.31 -4.87 3.24
N VAL A 194 -8.33 -5.43 2.62
CA VAL A 194 -8.60 -6.87 2.62
C VAL A 194 -8.56 -7.37 1.18
N VAL A 195 -7.77 -8.41 0.95
CA VAL A 195 -7.59 -9.04 -0.35
C VAL A 195 -7.83 -10.54 -0.21
N PRO A 196 -9.01 -11.05 -0.58
CA PRO A 196 -9.29 -12.49 -0.54
C PRO A 196 -8.32 -13.30 -1.39
N GLU A 197 -7.99 -12.84 -2.58
CA GLU A 197 -6.95 -13.44 -3.42
C GLU A 197 -6.17 -12.39 -4.19
N CYS A 198 -4.84 -12.48 -4.11
CA CYS A 198 -3.89 -11.80 -4.99
C CYS A 198 -3.13 -12.86 -5.77
N ARG A 199 -3.18 -12.79 -7.10
CA ARG A 199 -2.45 -13.69 -7.99
C ARG A 199 -1.45 -12.90 -8.83
N MET A 200 -0.18 -13.30 -8.77
CA MET A 200 0.87 -12.77 -9.63
C MET A 200 1.31 -13.86 -10.63
N SER A 201 1.54 -13.48 -11.86
CA SER A 201 2.04 -14.38 -12.91
C SER A 201 3.20 -13.76 -13.68
N GLY A 202 4.02 -14.63 -14.30
CA GLY A 202 5.21 -14.19 -15.03
C GLY A 202 6.27 -13.55 -14.13
N LEU A 203 6.36 -13.99 -12.86
CA LEU A 203 7.39 -13.53 -11.94
C LEU A 203 8.77 -13.96 -12.37
N ALA A 204 9.70 -13.01 -12.53
CA ALA A 204 11.10 -13.27 -12.83
C ALA A 204 11.86 -13.68 -11.55
N TYR A 205 11.59 -14.89 -11.04
CA TYR A 205 12.17 -15.37 -9.78
C TYR A 205 13.69 -15.32 -9.73
N GLY A 206 14.37 -15.55 -10.86
CA GLY A 206 15.82 -15.47 -10.94
C GLY A 206 16.36 -14.08 -10.60
N GLU A 207 15.73 -13.03 -11.08
CA GLU A 207 16.09 -11.64 -10.81
C GLU A 207 15.64 -11.23 -9.40
N LEU A 208 14.42 -11.62 -9.01
CA LEU A 208 13.84 -11.35 -7.69
C LEU A 208 14.73 -11.90 -6.56
N LEU A 209 15.15 -13.17 -6.66
CA LEU A 209 15.98 -13.83 -5.65
C LEU A 209 17.41 -13.27 -5.57
N GLN A 210 17.89 -12.63 -6.62
CA GLN A 210 19.17 -11.93 -6.65
C GLN A 210 19.06 -10.46 -6.22
N GLY A 211 17.82 -9.97 -5.94
CA GLY A 211 17.58 -8.56 -5.62
C GLY A 211 17.86 -7.60 -6.77
N LYS A 212 17.91 -8.09 -8.02
CA LYS A 212 18.24 -7.29 -9.19
C LYS A 212 17.07 -6.48 -9.71
N SER A 213 15.91 -7.09 -9.81
CA SER A 213 14.71 -6.43 -10.31
C SER A 213 13.43 -7.10 -9.77
N TYR A 214 12.32 -6.36 -9.82
CA TYR A 214 10.98 -6.83 -9.51
C TYR A 214 10.14 -6.84 -10.79
N ARG A 215 10.05 -8.01 -11.46
CA ARG A 215 9.33 -8.13 -12.72
C ARG A 215 8.21 -9.15 -12.61
N ALA A 216 7.03 -8.75 -13.07
CA ALA A 216 5.85 -9.61 -13.20
C ALA A 216 5.10 -9.26 -14.47
N ARG A 217 4.50 -10.25 -15.12
CA ARG A 217 3.60 -10.02 -16.25
C ARG A 217 2.28 -9.46 -15.78
N SER A 218 1.66 -10.07 -14.77
CA SER A 218 0.39 -9.60 -14.25
C SER A 218 0.29 -9.72 -12.74
N VAL A 219 -0.45 -8.77 -12.15
CA VAL A 219 -0.91 -8.79 -10.76
C VAL A 219 -2.43 -8.64 -10.79
N HIS A 220 -3.15 -9.60 -10.26
CA HIS A 220 -4.60 -9.61 -10.20
C HIS A 220 -5.09 -9.67 -8.77
N PHE A 221 -5.99 -8.75 -8.40
CA PHE A 221 -6.70 -8.73 -7.12
C PHE A 221 -8.17 -9.04 -7.34
N SER A 222 -8.65 -10.06 -6.66
CA SER A 222 -10.06 -10.45 -6.65
C SER A 222 -10.73 -9.91 -5.39
N ARG A 223 -11.83 -9.18 -5.55
CA ARG A 223 -12.67 -8.65 -4.44
C ARG A 223 -11.88 -7.85 -3.39
N LEU A 224 -10.93 -7.02 -3.85
CA LEU A 224 -10.19 -6.14 -2.97
C LEU A 224 -11.13 -5.15 -2.27
N SER A 225 -11.04 -5.05 -0.94
CA SER A 225 -11.70 -4.01 -0.15
C SER A 225 -10.65 -3.05 0.40
N LEU A 226 -10.82 -1.76 0.14
CA LEU A 226 -9.98 -0.68 0.66
C LEU A 226 -10.82 0.31 1.46
N ASP A 227 -10.47 0.49 2.72
CA ASP A 227 -11.01 1.54 3.59
C ASP A 227 -9.90 2.55 3.90
N ALA A 228 -10.11 3.80 3.54
CA ALA A 228 -9.20 4.91 3.76
C ALA A 228 -9.89 5.98 4.61
N LEU A 229 -9.39 6.21 5.84
CA LEU A 229 -9.91 7.22 6.76
C LEU A 229 -8.89 8.34 6.97
N VAL A 230 -9.28 9.57 6.64
CA VAL A 230 -8.48 10.79 6.79
C VAL A 230 -8.92 11.55 8.04
N ASN A 231 -7.98 11.92 8.91
CA ASN A 231 -8.26 12.77 10.06
C ASN A 231 -8.10 14.25 9.68
N ARG A 232 -9.17 14.91 9.27
CA ARG A 232 -9.17 16.37 8.99
C ARG A 232 -9.26 17.25 10.25
N ASP A 233 -9.46 16.64 11.41
CA ASP A 233 -9.37 17.29 12.73
C ASP A 233 -7.95 17.81 13.04
N LYS A 234 -6.92 17.31 12.35
CA LYS A 234 -5.54 17.78 12.47
C LYS A 234 -5.10 18.64 11.29
N SER A 235 -4.22 19.60 11.57
CA SER A 235 -3.65 20.48 10.55
C SER A 235 -2.80 19.71 9.55
N VAL A 236 -2.71 20.24 8.33
CA VAL A 236 -1.74 19.76 7.34
C VAL A 236 -0.34 20.15 7.82
N LYS A 237 0.63 19.26 7.65
CA LYS A 237 2.01 19.57 8.01
C LYS A 237 2.50 20.78 7.22
N PRO A 238 3.03 21.84 7.88
CA PRO A 238 3.59 23.01 7.20
C PRO A 238 4.70 22.57 6.24
N PHE A 239 4.74 23.15 5.06
CA PHE A 239 5.73 22.83 4.01
C PHE A 239 5.79 21.34 3.61
N ALA A 240 4.74 20.59 3.90
CA ALA A 240 4.63 19.23 3.37
C ALA A 240 4.55 19.36 1.84
N LYS A 241 5.44 18.65 1.14
CA LYS A 241 5.20 18.37 -0.28
C LYS A 241 3.83 17.69 -0.40
N SER A 242 3.15 17.94 -1.50
CA SER A 242 1.89 17.24 -1.85
C SER A 242 1.95 15.75 -1.51
N PRO A 243 0.81 15.08 -1.26
CA PRO A 243 0.79 13.64 -1.04
C PRO A 243 1.67 12.94 -2.06
N LEU A 244 2.35 11.87 -1.64
CA LEU A 244 3.20 11.10 -2.55
C LEU A 244 2.36 10.60 -3.73
N MET A 245 2.67 11.13 -4.90
CA MET A 245 1.94 10.74 -6.11
C MET A 245 2.46 9.40 -6.63
N VAL A 246 1.67 8.72 -7.46
CA VAL A 246 2.00 7.37 -7.97
C VAL A 246 3.40 7.31 -8.59
N HIS A 247 3.76 8.30 -9.43
CA HIS A 247 5.09 8.37 -10.04
C HIS A 247 6.22 8.54 -9.02
N GLU A 248 6.02 9.36 -7.96
CA GLU A 248 7.01 9.50 -6.89
C GLU A 248 7.14 8.22 -6.05
N ALA A 249 6.02 7.50 -5.85
CA ALA A 249 6.03 6.22 -5.15
C ALA A 249 6.80 5.16 -5.94
N LEU A 250 6.61 5.10 -7.26
CA LEU A 250 7.35 4.22 -8.15
C LEU A 250 8.84 4.59 -8.18
N ALA A 251 9.18 5.87 -8.34
CA ALA A 251 10.56 6.38 -8.32
C ALA A 251 11.29 6.15 -6.98
N ALA A 252 10.56 6.00 -5.88
CA ALA A 252 11.14 5.70 -4.57
C ALA A 252 11.63 4.25 -4.43
N ILE A 253 11.23 3.35 -5.31
CA ILE A 253 11.68 1.96 -5.36
C ILE A 253 13.05 1.94 -6.04
N ARG A 254 14.07 1.48 -5.31
CA ARG A 254 15.46 1.50 -5.79
C ARG A 254 15.75 0.49 -6.88
N GLN A 255 15.14 -0.68 -6.77
CA GLN A 255 15.30 -1.75 -7.75
C GLN A 255 14.42 -1.51 -8.96
N PRO A 256 14.86 -1.90 -10.16
CA PRO A 256 13.99 -1.93 -11.33
C PRO A 256 12.69 -2.64 -11.04
N LEU A 257 11.56 -1.94 -11.22
CA LEU A 257 10.22 -2.49 -11.11
C LEU A 257 9.56 -2.47 -12.48
N GLN A 258 8.97 -3.59 -12.88
CA GLN A 258 8.14 -3.68 -14.07
C GLN A 258 6.97 -4.63 -13.82
N VAL A 259 5.75 -4.13 -14.00
CA VAL A 259 4.53 -4.94 -14.03
C VAL A 259 3.76 -4.57 -15.28
N ASP A 260 3.60 -5.52 -16.21
CA ASP A 260 2.97 -5.21 -17.49
C ASP A 260 1.49 -4.87 -17.31
N SER A 261 0.78 -5.59 -16.43
CA SER A 261 -0.61 -5.30 -16.08
C SER A 261 -0.93 -5.54 -14.61
N LEU A 262 -1.74 -4.65 -14.03
CA LEU A 262 -2.38 -4.83 -12.74
C LEU A 262 -3.89 -4.72 -12.93
N SER A 263 -4.66 -5.61 -12.30
CA SER A 263 -6.11 -5.57 -12.38
C SER A 263 -6.77 -5.83 -11.03
N ILE A 264 -7.91 -5.18 -10.84
CA ILE A 264 -8.84 -5.40 -9.73
C ILE A 264 -10.18 -5.77 -10.33
N THR A 265 -10.82 -6.82 -9.84
CA THR A 265 -12.18 -7.19 -10.22
C THR A 265 -13.07 -7.26 -8.99
N ASN A 266 -14.25 -6.63 -9.10
CA ASN A 266 -15.27 -6.60 -8.06
C ASN A 266 -14.73 -6.10 -6.72
N GLY A 267 -14.02 -4.96 -6.75
CA GLY A 267 -13.48 -4.33 -5.55
C GLY A 267 -14.48 -3.39 -4.88
N ASP A 268 -14.22 -3.07 -3.62
CA ASP A 268 -14.95 -2.08 -2.84
C ASP A 268 -13.98 -1.04 -2.31
N LEU A 269 -14.28 0.25 -2.54
CA LEU A 269 -13.53 1.36 -2.01
C LEU A 269 -14.42 2.16 -1.06
N ARG A 270 -13.92 2.42 0.13
CA ARG A 270 -14.54 3.29 1.13
C ARG A 270 -13.55 4.39 1.49
N TYR A 271 -13.90 5.63 1.15
CA TYR A 271 -13.14 6.82 1.51
C TYR A 271 -13.88 7.59 2.59
N CYS A 272 -13.21 7.90 3.69
CA CYS A 272 -13.81 8.54 4.85
C CYS A 272 -13.00 9.76 5.28
N GLU A 273 -13.70 10.82 5.68
CA GLU A 273 -13.10 12.01 6.28
C GLU A 273 -13.72 12.32 7.64
N ARG A 274 -12.89 12.35 8.67
CA ARG A 274 -13.27 12.73 10.00
C ARG A 274 -12.85 14.17 10.27
N VAL A 275 -13.80 15.04 10.56
CA VAL A 275 -13.56 16.47 10.82
C VAL A 275 -13.49 16.80 12.30
N VAL A 276 -14.06 15.97 13.17
CA VAL A 276 -14.06 16.10 14.63
C VAL A 276 -13.62 14.78 15.26
N VAL A 277 -12.76 14.86 16.29
CA VAL A 277 -12.31 13.70 17.07
C VAL A 277 -13.49 12.96 17.67
N GLY A 278 -13.55 11.63 17.50
CA GLY A 278 -14.60 10.78 18.05
C GLY A 278 -15.96 10.87 17.35
N ALA A 279 -16.12 11.75 16.35
CA ALA A 279 -17.35 11.84 15.57
C ALA A 279 -17.34 10.86 14.38
N ASP A 280 -18.53 10.54 13.90
CA ASP A 280 -18.69 9.75 12.67
C ASP A 280 -18.09 10.49 11.47
N PRO A 281 -17.35 9.80 10.59
CA PRO A 281 -16.77 10.40 9.40
C PRO A 281 -17.81 10.56 8.28
N GLY A 282 -17.57 11.53 7.40
CA GLY A 282 -18.21 11.56 6.08
C GLY A 282 -17.71 10.37 5.25
N VAL A 283 -18.61 9.68 4.57
CA VAL A 283 -18.33 8.43 3.87
C VAL A 283 -18.69 8.52 2.39
N LEU A 284 -17.71 8.21 1.53
CA LEU A 284 -17.87 8.04 0.09
C LEU A 284 -17.51 6.60 -0.28
N THR A 285 -18.38 5.92 -1.02
CA THR A 285 -18.18 4.53 -1.40
C THR A 285 -18.18 4.34 -2.92
N PHE A 286 -17.36 3.38 -3.39
CA PHE A 286 -17.39 2.85 -4.73
C PHE A 286 -17.48 1.33 -4.63
N GLY A 287 -18.59 0.77 -5.09
CA GLY A 287 -18.82 -0.67 -5.16
C GLY A 287 -18.51 -1.23 -6.55
N ALA A 288 -18.39 -2.55 -6.64
CA ALA A 288 -18.16 -3.28 -7.89
C ALA A 288 -17.00 -2.71 -8.74
N VAL A 289 -15.95 -2.23 -8.08
CA VAL A 289 -14.81 -1.57 -8.74
C VAL A 289 -14.09 -2.56 -9.64
N SER A 290 -13.95 -2.19 -10.89
CA SER A 290 -13.09 -2.85 -11.87
C SER A 290 -12.03 -1.87 -12.33
N LEU A 291 -10.75 -2.25 -12.18
CA LEU A 291 -9.59 -1.42 -12.49
C LEU A 291 -8.59 -2.22 -13.31
N SER A 292 -8.04 -1.59 -14.35
CA SER A 292 -6.88 -2.08 -15.11
C SER A 292 -5.83 -0.97 -15.17
N VAL A 293 -4.58 -1.34 -14.88
CA VAL A 293 -3.41 -0.46 -14.96
C VAL A 293 -2.35 -1.15 -15.80
N GLU A 294 -1.84 -0.47 -16.81
CA GLU A 294 -0.79 -0.95 -17.71
C GLU A 294 0.42 -0.03 -17.66
N GLY A 295 1.61 -0.55 -17.95
CA GLY A 295 2.82 0.25 -18.03
C GLY A 295 3.41 0.65 -16.68
N ILE A 296 3.25 -0.19 -15.64
CA ILE A 296 3.83 0.10 -14.33
C ILE A 296 5.34 -0.19 -14.38
N ALA A 297 6.15 0.87 -14.39
CA ALA A 297 7.61 0.78 -14.34
C ALA A 297 8.18 1.97 -13.58
N ASN A 298 9.39 1.83 -13.04
CA ASN A 298 10.10 2.91 -12.35
C ASN A 298 11.41 3.33 -13.04
N GLN A 299 11.70 2.79 -14.21
CA GLN A 299 12.87 3.13 -15.01
C GLN A 299 12.46 3.58 -16.41
N ASP A 300 13.17 4.56 -16.95
CA ASP A 300 12.81 5.34 -18.14
C ASP A 300 12.76 4.57 -19.47
N GLU A 301 13.34 3.35 -19.52
CA GLU A 301 13.53 2.65 -20.80
C GLU A 301 12.32 1.83 -21.26
N VAL A 302 11.34 1.57 -20.39
CA VAL A 302 10.32 0.55 -20.65
C VAL A 302 8.92 1.12 -20.87
N SER A 303 8.55 2.25 -20.25
CA SER A 303 7.20 2.80 -20.39
C SER A 303 7.18 4.32 -20.29
N ALA A 304 6.73 4.98 -21.34
CA ALA A 304 6.58 6.42 -21.35
C ALA A 304 5.42 6.91 -20.46
N ALA A 305 4.42 6.06 -20.20
CA ALA A 305 3.25 6.42 -19.41
C ALA A 305 2.57 5.18 -18.77
N LEU A 306 1.97 5.41 -17.60
CA LEU A 306 1.06 4.48 -16.95
C LEU A 306 -0.36 4.79 -17.42
N HIS A 307 -1.07 3.76 -17.87
CA HIS A 307 -2.46 3.88 -18.31
C HIS A 307 -3.38 3.18 -17.33
N LEU A 308 -4.33 3.93 -16.79
CA LEU A 308 -5.35 3.42 -15.87
C LEU A 308 -6.73 3.54 -16.51
N ARG A 309 -7.50 2.46 -16.43
CA ARG A 309 -8.92 2.42 -16.76
C ARG A 309 -9.68 1.85 -15.58
N GLY A 310 -10.66 2.58 -15.09
CA GLY A 310 -11.44 2.17 -13.94
C GLY A 310 -12.93 2.45 -14.12
N GLN A 311 -13.75 1.63 -13.46
CA GLN A 311 -15.17 1.90 -13.26
C GLN A 311 -15.61 1.37 -11.89
N GLY A 312 -16.66 1.97 -11.33
CA GLY A 312 -17.25 1.54 -10.07
C GLY A 312 -18.55 2.28 -9.78
N ASP A 313 -19.37 1.73 -8.90
CA ASP A 313 -20.67 2.29 -8.54
C ASP A 313 -20.54 3.25 -7.36
N LEU A 314 -20.60 4.55 -7.65
CA LEU A 314 -20.54 5.62 -6.66
C LEU A 314 -21.79 5.62 -5.81
N MET A 315 -21.65 5.44 -4.49
CA MET A 315 -22.73 5.42 -3.49
C MET A 315 -23.86 4.44 -3.82
N ASN A 316 -23.60 3.38 -4.58
CA ASN A 316 -24.61 2.45 -5.15
C ASN A 316 -25.73 3.15 -5.92
N ALA A 317 -25.46 4.31 -6.54
CA ALA A 317 -26.46 5.15 -7.18
C ALA A 317 -26.11 5.52 -8.62
N GLY A 318 -24.83 5.62 -8.97
CA GLY A 318 -24.41 5.95 -10.32
C GLY A 318 -23.06 5.32 -10.64
N THR A 319 -22.87 4.89 -11.89
CA THR A 319 -21.60 4.31 -12.32
C THR A 319 -20.64 5.40 -12.77
N MET A 320 -19.49 5.47 -12.12
CA MET A 320 -18.36 6.32 -12.51
C MET A 320 -17.38 5.52 -13.38
N LYS A 321 -16.92 6.15 -14.47
CA LYS A 321 -15.86 5.63 -15.34
C LYS A 321 -14.71 6.63 -15.40
N VAL A 322 -13.49 6.16 -15.33
CA VAL A 322 -12.27 7.00 -15.36
C VAL A 322 -11.22 6.37 -16.27
N LEU A 323 -10.62 7.21 -17.10
CA LEU A 323 -9.41 6.92 -17.86
C LEU A 323 -8.34 7.88 -17.38
N MET A 324 -7.12 7.39 -17.12
CA MET A 324 -6.03 8.23 -16.66
C MET A 324 -4.72 7.81 -17.32
N THR A 325 -3.94 8.80 -17.73
CA THR A 325 -2.59 8.62 -18.26
C THR A 325 -1.63 9.43 -17.40
N ILE A 326 -0.62 8.76 -16.85
CA ILE A 326 0.38 9.36 -15.96
C ILE A 326 1.77 9.15 -16.59
N PRO A 327 2.45 10.21 -17.08
CA PRO A 327 3.84 10.13 -17.49
C PRO A 327 4.72 9.77 -16.28
N VAL A 328 5.36 8.60 -16.31
CA VAL A 328 6.15 8.12 -15.15
C VAL A 328 7.48 8.84 -15.04
N ALA A 329 8.07 9.23 -16.17
CA ALA A 329 9.36 9.89 -16.24
C ALA A 329 9.29 11.42 -16.09
N SER A 330 8.11 12.00 -15.91
CA SER A 330 7.98 13.46 -15.77
C SER A 330 8.57 13.94 -14.44
N PRO A 331 9.49 14.91 -14.44
CA PRO A 331 10.02 15.49 -13.20
C PRO A 331 8.93 16.29 -12.45
N ASP A 332 7.94 16.80 -13.17
CA ASP A 332 6.81 17.53 -12.64
C ASP A 332 5.58 16.62 -12.56
N PHE A 333 4.74 16.87 -11.55
CA PHE A 333 3.46 16.19 -11.47
C PHE A 333 2.59 16.59 -12.66
N SER A 334 2.44 15.66 -13.61
CA SER A 334 1.56 15.82 -14.75
C SER A 334 0.73 14.55 -14.94
N LEU A 335 -0.52 14.70 -15.29
CA LEU A 335 -1.41 13.60 -15.66
C LEU A 335 -2.58 14.13 -16.51
N HIS A 336 -3.10 13.28 -17.34
CA HIS A 336 -4.37 13.49 -18.03
C HIS A 336 -5.40 12.51 -17.48
N TYR A 337 -6.60 13.00 -17.14
CA TYR A 337 -7.69 12.12 -16.79
C TYR A 337 -9.02 12.61 -17.34
N SER A 338 -9.82 11.65 -17.79
CA SER A 338 -11.16 11.88 -18.27
C SER A 338 -12.11 10.84 -17.68
N GLY A 339 -13.38 11.18 -17.66
CA GLY A 339 -14.35 10.24 -17.12
C GLY A 339 -15.78 10.72 -17.26
N SER A 340 -16.67 9.87 -16.78
CA SER A 340 -18.11 10.14 -16.76
C SER A 340 -18.77 9.55 -15.53
N LEU A 341 -19.86 10.17 -15.11
CA LEU A 341 -20.78 9.65 -14.10
C LEU A 341 -22.15 9.52 -14.75
N SER A 342 -22.74 8.35 -14.66
CA SER A 342 -24.11 8.10 -15.13
C SER A 342 -25.14 8.84 -14.28
N ALA A 343 -26.39 8.82 -14.71
CA ALA A 343 -27.50 9.36 -13.92
C ALA A 343 -27.51 8.77 -12.50
N MET A 344 -27.69 9.65 -11.51
CA MET A 344 -27.81 9.25 -10.10
C MET A 344 -28.58 10.28 -9.27
N ASP A 345 -29.16 9.82 -8.18
CA ASP A 345 -29.70 10.66 -7.12
C ASP A 345 -28.55 11.27 -6.32
N LEU A 346 -28.43 12.59 -6.35
CA LEU A 346 -27.33 13.32 -5.72
C LEU A 346 -27.45 13.38 -4.19
N THR A 347 -28.65 13.16 -3.62
CA THR A 347 -28.83 13.11 -2.14
C THR A 347 -28.02 11.97 -1.51
N ARG A 348 -27.65 10.95 -2.31
CA ARG A 348 -26.74 9.87 -1.84
C ARG A 348 -25.36 10.36 -1.42
N LEU A 349 -24.93 11.52 -1.94
CA LEU A 349 -23.64 12.13 -1.55
C LEU A 349 -23.68 12.81 -0.18
N ASP A 350 -24.84 13.00 0.43
CA ASP A 350 -24.99 13.66 1.72
C ASP A 350 -24.20 12.94 2.84
N ALA A 351 -24.09 11.62 2.79
CA ALA A 351 -23.30 10.85 3.74
C ALA A 351 -21.83 11.31 3.80
N PHE A 352 -21.34 11.93 2.73
CA PHE A 352 -20.00 12.52 2.68
C PHE A 352 -20.05 14.05 2.81
N LEU A 353 -20.81 14.73 1.95
CA LEU A 353 -20.79 16.17 1.81
C LEU A 353 -21.25 16.91 3.08
N ASN A 354 -22.21 16.36 3.78
CA ASN A 354 -22.74 16.95 5.01
C ASN A 354 -21.65 17.09 6.10
N ILE A 355 -20.81 16.09 6.23
CA ILE A 355 -19.76 16.03 7.24
C ILE A 355 -18.46 16.66 6.72
N ALA A 356 -18.02 16.24 5.55
CA ALA A 356 -16.71 16.63 5.02
C ALA A 356 -16.70 18.08 4.50
N GLU A 357 -17.80 18.54 3.87
CA GLU A 357 -17.84 19.83 3.18
C GLU A 357 -18.91 20.78 3.74
N HIS A 358 -19.61 20.40 4.82
CA HIS A 358 -20.69 21.19 5.41
C HIS A 358 -21.72 21.65 4.38
N THR A 359 -22.08 20.74 3.49
CA THR A 359 -23.00 20.97 2.37
C THR A 359 -24.05 19.87 2.38
N ARG A 360 -25.31 20.24 2.29
CA ARG A 360 -26.44 19.31 2.19
C ARG A 360 -27.06 19.40 0.81
N ILE A 361 -27.30 18.27 0.17
CA ILE A 361 -28.11 18.18 -1.05
C ILE A 361 -29.54 17.85 -0.63
N LYS A 362 -30.46 18.82 -0.74
CA LYS A 362 -31.86 18.63 -0.35
C LYS A 362 -32.63 17.81 -1.36
N SER A 363 -32.34 18.03 -2.62
CA SER A 363 -32.94 17.31 -3.75
C SER A 363 -32.04 17.40 -4.98
N GLY A 364 -32.29 16.57 -5.95
CA GLY A 364 -31.70 16.68 -7.27
C GLY A 364 -31.05 15.40 -7.77
N SER A 365 -30.99 15.31 -9.07
CA SER A 365 -30.32 14.21 -9.76
C SER A 365 -29.31 14.74 -10.78
N ALA A 366 -28.16 14.07 -10.88
CA ALA A 366 -27.33 14.17 -12.05
C ALA A 366 -27.98 13.36 -13.17
N GLN A 367 -28.05 13.92 -14.36
CA GLN A 367 -28.46 13.17 -15.56
C GLN A 367 -27.24 12.59 -16.27
N GLU A 368 -26.21 13.40 -16.38
CA GLU A 368 -24.91 13.04 -16.96
C GLU A 368 -23.86 14.00 -16.43
N VAL A 369 -22.70 13.46 -16.08
CA VAL A 369 -21.49 14.26 -15.83
C VAL A 369 -20.37 13.70 -16.68
N ALA A 370 -19.67 14.56 -17.40
CA ALA A 370 -18.44 14.22 -18.13
C ALA A 370 -17.34 15.23 -17.77
N PHE A 371 -16.12 14.76 -17.66
CA PHE A 371 -14.97 15.61 -17.37
C PHE A 371 -13.74 15.17 -18.15
N GLU A 372 -12.89 16.13 -18.46
CA GLU A 372 -11.59 15.95 -19.08
C GLU A 372 -10.64 16.98 -18.49
N ILE A 373 -9.59 16.54 -17.84
CA ILE A 373 -8.72 17.38 -17.03
C ILE A 373 -7.26 17.02 -17.28
N ASP A 374 -6.45 18.05 -17.58
CA ASP A 374 -5.01 18.00 -17.66
C ASP A 374 -4.42 18.64 -16.41
N VAL A 375 -3.47 17.96 -15.79
CA VAL A 375 -2.67 18.51 -14.69
C VAL A 375 -1.23 18.61 -15.17
N ALA A 376 -0.65 19.80 -15.04
CA ALA A 376 0.75 20.03 -15.36
C ALA A 376 1.33 21.07 -14.40
N ALA A 377 2.54 20.81 -13.88
CA ALA A 377 3.28 21.70 -12.97
C ALA A 377 2.41 22.18 -11.77
N GLY A 378 1.57 21.29 -11.22
CA GLY A 378 0.71 21.58 -10.08
C GLY A 378 -0.57 22.38 -10.41
N HIS A 379 -0.84 22.66 -11.69
CA HIS A 379 -2.05 23.34 -12.17
C HIS A 379 -2.96 22.39 -12.92
N ALA A 380 -4.25 22.39 -12.57
CA ALA A 380 -5.28 21.64 -13.27
C ALA A 380 -6.04 22.54 -14.22
N ARG A 381 -6.23 22.08 -15.46
CA ARG A 381 -7.08 22.73 -16.48
C ARG A 381 -7.95 21.68 -17.13
N GLY A 382 -9.21 22.01 -17.39
CA GLY A 382 -10.08 21.02 -18.02
C GLY A 382 -11.50 21.54 -18.24
N ARG A 383 -12.33 20.63 -18.68
CA ARG A 383 -13.76 20.84 -18.89
C ARG A 383 -14.55 19.89 -18.03
N VAL A 384 -15.60 20.43 -17.40
CA VAL A 384 -16.61 19.62 -16.71
C VAL A 384 -17.95 20.02 -17.30
N ARG A 385 -18.66 19.04 -17.82
CA ARG A 385 -20.06 19.20 -18.24
C ARG A 385 -20.91 18.38 -17.29
N ALA A 386 -21.84 19.04 -16.62
CA ALA A 386 -22.76 18.39 -15.72
C ALA A 386 -24.18 18.85 -16.00
N ILE A 387 -25.09 17.90 -16.18
CA ILE A 387 -26.52 18.15 -16.39
C ILE A 387 -27.24 17.69 -15.14
N TYR A 388 -27.87 18.64 -14.46
CA TYR A 388 -28.63 18.41 -13.23
C TYR A 388 -30.11 18.65 -13.46
N LYS A 389 -30.95 17.97 -12.70
CA LYS A 389 -32.37 18.21 -12.61
C LYS A 389 -32.76 18.41 -11.14
N ASP A 390 -33.56 19.46 -10.90
CA ASP A 390 -34.16 19.78 -9.60
C ASP A 390 -33.13 19.83 -8.42
N LEU A 391 -31.91 20.35 -8.69
CA LEU A 391 -30.85 20.41 -7.70
C LEU A 391 -31.07 21.57 -6.73
N GLU A 392 -31.25 21.23 -5.46
CA GLU A 392 -31.28 22.16 -4.35
C GLU A 392 -30.20 21.81 -3.33
N MET A 393 -29.36 22.79 -2.98
CA MET A 393 -28.25 22.63 -2.05
C MET A 393 -28.31 23.68 -0.94
N ALA A 394 -27.91 23.30 0.28
CA ALA A 394 -27.76 24.21 1.40
C ALA A 394 -26.33 24.13 1.95
N LEU A 395 -25.74 25.30 2.27
CA LEU A 395 -24.52 25.39 3.04
C LEU A 395 -24.88 25.29 4.53
N LEU A 396 -24.10 24.52 5.27
CA LEU A 396 -24.29 24.34 6.70
C LEU A 396 -23.26 25.17 7.49
N ASP A 397 -23.69 25.67 8.62
CA ASP A 397 -22.79 26.28 9.56
C ASP A 397 -21.92 25.23 10.24
N LYS A 398 -20.62 25.50 10.35
CA LYS A 398 -19.64 24.54 10.86
C LYS A 398 -19.79 24.18 12.33
N GLN A 399 -20.40 25.08 13.12
CA GLN A 399 -20.54 24.88 14.56
C GLN A 399 -21.90 24.29 14.92
N SER A 400 -22.97 24.84 14.35
CA SER A 400 -24.33 24.42 14.64
C SER A 400 -24.89 23.32 13.75
N GLY A 401 -24.30 23.12 12.57
CA GLY A 401 -24.85 22.21 11.54
C GLY A 401 -26.17 22.73 10.94
N SER A 402 -26.64 23.92 11.30
CA SER A 402 -27.84 24.52 10.73
C SER A 402 -27.57 25.13 9.37
N GLU A 403 -28.63 25.27 8.54
CA GLU A 403 -28.52 25.93 7.25
C GLU A 403 -28.18 27.41 7.42
N LYS A 404 -27.16 27.89 6.68
CA LYS A 404 -26.83 29.33 6.65
C LYS A 404 -27.92 30.09 5.93
N GLY A 405 -28.43 31.15 6.61
CA GLY A 405 -29.37 32.06 6.00
C GLY A 405 -28.80 32.86 4.82
N LEU A 406 -29.66 33.50 4.04
CA LEU A 406 -29.22 34.37 2.93
C LEU A 406 -28.32 35.52 3.40
N ALA A 407 -28.45 35.99 4.63
CA ALA A 407 -27.63 37.03 5.24
C ALA A 407 -26.20 36.61 5.58
N ASP A 408 -25.95 35.30 5.73
CA ASP A 408 -24.62 34.75 6.06
C ASP A 408 -23.79 34.41 4.82
N ARG A 409 -24.28 34.77 3.61
CA ARG A 409 -23.65 34.42 2.33
C ARG A 409 -22.80 35.54 1.74
N VAL A 410 -22.55 36.64 2.45
CA VAL A 410 -21.71 37.76 2.01
C VAL A 410 -20.35 37.77 2.68
#